data_3e7a5d230cbc6392ee94a830eb6c50f1
#
_entry.id   3e7a5d230cbc6392ee94a830eb6c50f1
#
_cell.length_a   1.000
_cell.length_b   1.000
_cell.length_c   1.000
_cell.angle_alpha   90.00
_cell.angle_beta   90.00
_cell.angle_gamma   90.00
#
_symmetry.space_group_name_H-M   'P 1'
#
loop_
_entity.id
_entity.type
_entity.pdbx_description
1 polymer ?
#
loop_
_entity_poly.entity_id
_entity_poly.type
_entity_poly.pdbx_seq_one_letter_code
_entity_poly.pdbx_strand_id
1 'polypeptide(L)'
;MKVKLISHTPEPEKVIAMAAKLCYSPVGTDEIEKDLTDESIEKFLNMLLSIGHGSILEHASFTFSIEGISRACSHQIVRHRIASFSQQSQRYVKLEQFEYIIPPEIEKIEKAKELFINSMKKDQEAYDNLVEILFENHYNELIKDGKNEKAAKRQAEKKAIEDARYVFPNACETKMVFTINARSLFNFFEHRCCERAQWEIRNLAVEMLREVKKVAPILFKKTGPSCVNGSCPEGTMTCGDIVQVREKFKAL
;
A
#
# COMPACT_ATOMS: atom_id res chain seq x y z
N MET A 1 0.18 -8.92 -8.66
CA MET A 1 -0.25 -8.12 -7.48
C MET A 1 -1.42 -8.80 -6.80
N LYS A 2 -1.36 -8.96 -5.49
CA LYS A 2 -2.42 -9.53 -4.64
C LYS A 2 -2.67 -8.57 -3.48
N VAL A 3 -3.92 -8.17 -3.30
CA VAL A 3 -4.36 -7.27 -2.23
C VAL A 3 -5.46 -7.98 -1.45
N LYS A 4 -5.33 -7.99 -0.14
CA LYS A 4 -6.31 -8.59 0.76
C LYS A 4 -6.50 -7.69 1.98
N LEU A 5 -7.74 -7.36 2.30
CA LEU A 5 -8.08 -6.78 3.59
C LEU A 5 -8.01 -7.90 4.66
N ILE A 6 -7.05 -7.80 5.58
CA ILE A 6 -6.81 -8.84 6.60
C ILE A 6 -7.41 -8.50 7.96
N SER A 7 -7.69 -7.20 8.20
CA SER A 7 -8.35 -6.73 9.42
C SER A 7 -8.95 -5.35 9.19
N HIS A 8 -10.01 -5.04 9.92
CA HIS A 8 -10.61 -3.71 9.97
C HIS A 8 -11.32 -3.50 11.30
N THR A 9 -11.62 -2.25 11.65
CA THR A 9 -12.51 -1.93 12.77
C THR A 9 -13.85 -2.64 12.56
N PRO A 10 -14.34 -3.44 13.52
CA PRO A 10 -15.67 -4.06 13.43
C PRO A 10 -16.75 -2.99 13.22
N GLU A 11 -17.73 -3.25 12.35
CA GLU A 11 -18.83 -2.34 12.02
C GLU A 11 -18.36 -0.87 11.83
N PRO A 12 -17.42 -0.61 10.90
CA PRO A 12 -16.70 0.66 10.84
C PRO A 12 -17.63 1.87 10.63
N GLU A 13 -18.72 1.68 9.92
CA GLU A 13 -19.75 2.70 9.64
C GLU A 13 -20.54 3.05 10.89
N LYS A 14 -20.90 2.06 11.69
CA LYS A 14 -21.57 2.24 12.99
C LYS A 14 -20.67 2.97 13.98
N VAL A 15 -19.39 2.58 14.05
CA VAL A 15 -18.40 3.23 14.94
C VAL A 15 -18.26 4.72 14.58
N ILE A 16 -18.13 5.05 13.29
CA ILE A 16 -18.04 6.44 12.82
C ILE A 16 -19.33 7.22 13.15
N ALA A 17 -20.50 6.63 12.90
CA ALA A 17 -21.79 7.27 13.19
C ALA A 17 -21.97 7.52 14.70
N MET A 18 -21.61 6.56 15.52
CA MET A 18 -21.66 6.67 16.99
C MET A 18 -20.73 7.77 17.51
N ALA A 19 -19.49 7.79 17.07
CA ALA A 19 -18.51 8.80 17.43
C ALA A 19 -18.98 10.22 17.04
N ALA A 20 -19.54 10.36 15.85
CA ALA A 20 -20.06 11.64 15.40
C ALA A 20 -21.31 12.09 16.17
N LYS A 21 -22.25 11.18 16.46
CA LYS A 21 -23.46 11.50 17.26
C LYS A 21 -23.09 11.93 18.68
N LEU A 22 -22.09 11.29 19.29
CA LEU A 22 -21.62 11.62 20.64
C LEU A 22 -21.22 13.09 20.79
N CYS A 23 -20.65 13.70 19.74
CA CYS A 23 -20.25 15.11 19.76
C CYS A 23 -21.41 16.09 19.97
N TYR A 24 -22.64 15.68 19.68
CA TYR A 24 -23.83 16.53 19.70
C TYR A 24 -24.96 15.94 20.57
N SER A 25 -24.71 14.86 21.30
CA SER A 25 -25.71 14.15 22.10
C SER A 25 -25.51 14.43 23.58
N PRO A 26 -26.57 14.66 24.34
CA PRO A 26 -26.51 14.74 25.80
C PRO A 26 -26.42 13.36 26.48
N VAL A 27 -26.63 12.26 25.73
CA VAL A 27 -26.59 10.88 26.24
C VAL A 27 -25.30 10.17 25.86
N GLY A 28 -24.97 9.09 26.54
CA GLY A 28 -23.77 8.31 26.33
C GLY A 28 -23.86 7.34 25.16
N THR A 29 -22.76 6.64 24.88
CA THR A 29 -22.61 5.72 23.74
C THR A 29 -23.62 4.57 23.78
N ASP A 30 -23.91 4.02 24.95
CA ASP A 30 -24.85 2.89 25.10
C ASP A 30 -26.29 3.23 24.69
N GLU A 31 -26.70 4.50 24.91
CA GLU A 31 -28.02 4.97 24.48
C GLU A 31 -28.01 5.30 22.99
N ILE A 32 -26.96 5.93 22.51
CA ILE A 32 -26.77 6.22 21.08
C ILE A 32 -26.81 4.93 20.26
N GLU A 33 -26.15 3.86 20.75
CA GLU A 33 -26.08 2.58 20.06
C GLU A 33 -27.46 1.93 19.88
N LYS A 34 -28.34 2.00 20.90
CA LYS A 34 -29.69 1.45 20.84
C LYS A 34 -30.56 2.09 19.75
N ASP A 35 -30.32 3.37 19.48
CA ASP A 35 -31.08 4.15 18.49
C ASP A 35 -30.46 4.13 17.09
N LEU A 36 -29.32 3.44 16.90
CA LEU A 36 -28.66 3.34 15.60
C LEU A 36 -29.26 2.18 14.79
N THR A 37 -30.02 2.53 13.76
CA THR A 37 -30.45 1.60 12.71
C THR A 37 -29.60 1.79 11.46
N ASP A 38 -29.52 0.78 10.59
CA ASP A 38 -28.76 0.85 9.32
C ASP A 38 -29.19 2.06 8.48
N GLU A 39 -30.49 2.33 8.40
CA GLU A 39 -31.03 3.49 7.68
C GLU A 39 -30.57 4.81 8.29
N SER A 40 -30.57 4.90 9.64
CA SER A 40 -30.10 6.10 10.35
C SER A 40 -28.60 6.32 10.18
N ILE A 41 -27.81 5.24 10.16
CA ILE A 41 -26.37 5.25 9.89
C ILE A 41 -26.10 5.78 8.47
N GLU A 42 -26.76 5.21 7.44
CA GLU A 42 -26.59 5.63 6.05
C GLU A 42 -26.91 7.11 5.86
N LYS A 43 -28.05 7.55 6.35
CA LYS A 43 -28.47 8.96 6.25
C LYS A 43 -27.49 9.90 6.94
N PHE A 44 -27.03 9.52 8.12
CA PHE A 44 -26.12 10.34 8.93
C PHE A 44 -24.72 10.40 8.32
N LEU A 45 -24.16 9.27 7.87
CA LEU A 45 -22.86 9.23 7.19
C LEU A 45 -22.87 10.05 5.89
N ASN A 46 -23.92 9.92 5.08
CA ASN A 46 -24.05 10.72 3.86
C ASN A 46 -24.07 12.22 4.16
N MET A 47 -24.73 12.65 5.21
CA MET A 47 -24.74 14.04 5.66
C MET A 47 -23.33 14.47 6.11
N LEU A 48 -22.66 13.69 6.96
CA LEU A 48 -21.32 14.00 7.47
C LEU A 48 -20.28 14.10 6.33
N LEU A 49 -20.33 13.20 5.36
CA LEU A 49 -19.46 13.24 4.19
C LEU A 49 -19.74 14.48 3.32
N SER A 50 -20.99 14.89 3.19
CA SER A 50 -21.37 16.07 2.39
C SER A 50 -20.87 17.39 2.96
N ILE A 51 -20.80 17.50 4.29
CA ILE A 51 -20.31 18.72 4.98
C ILE A 51 -18.81 18.68 5.30
N GLY A 52 -18.12 17.58 4.93
CA GLY A 52 -16.67 17.47 5.07
C GLY A 52 -16.16 17.23 6.49
N HIS A 53 -16.97 16.66 7.39
CA HIS A 53 -16.56 16.31 8.77
C HIS A 53 -15.62 15.09 8.74
N GLY A 54 -14.32 15.34 8.49
CA GLY A 54 -13.33 14.29 8.28
C GLY A 54 -12.75 13.66 9.55
N SER A 55 -12.76 14.35 10.71
CA SER A 55 -12.10 13.85 11.93
C SER A 55 -12.70 12.53 12.44
N ILE A 56 -14.01 12.37 12.35
CA ILE A 56 -14.72 11.15 12.75
C ILE A 56 -14.32 9.91 11.95
N LEU A 57 -13.83 10.09 10.73
CA LEU A 57 -13.37 9.00 9.86
C LEU A 57 -12.09 8.32 10.40
N GLU A 58 -11.38 8.98 11.31
CA GLU A 58 -10.14 8.46 11.89
C GLU A 58 -10.38 7.30 12.88
N HIS A 59 -11.62 7.12 13.36
CA HIS A 59 -11.98 6.03 14.27
C HIS A 59 -12.05 4.65 13.58
N ALA A 60 -12.18 4.60 12.26
CA ALA A 60 -12.16 3.35 11.52
C ALA A 60 -10.80 3.13 10.83
N SER A 61 -10.20 1.96 11.06
CA SER A 61 -8.92 1.56 10.51
C SER A 61 -9.04 0.28 9.69
N PHE A 62 -8.18 0.15 8.67
CA PHE A 62 -8.16 -0.97 7.73
C PHE A 62 -6.72 -1.45 7.56
N THR A 63 -6.50 -2.76 7.62
CA THR A 63 -5.19 -3.39 7.50
C THR A 63 -5.17 -4.30 6.28
N PHE A 64 -4.26 -4.05 5.37
CA PHE A 64 -4.10 -4.79 4.12
C PHE A 64 -2.82 -5.62 4.14
N SER A 65 -2.89 -6.83 3.56
CA SER A 65 -1.74 -7.56 3.05
C SER A 65 -1.60 -7.27 1.56
N ILE A 66 -0.40 -6.87 1.15
CA ILE A 66 -0.07 -6.48 -0.23
C ILE A 66 1.14 -7.29 -0.65
N GLU A 67 1.03 -8.03 -1.76
CA GLU A 67 2.08 -8.87 -2.33
C GLU A 67 2.17 -8.64 -3.84
N GLY A 68 3.34 -8.85 -4.43
CA GLY A 68 3.54 -8.70 -5.88
C GLY A 68 3.53 -7.25 -6.33
N ILE A 69 4.16 -6.37 -5.55
CA ILE A 69 4.42 -4.98 -5.92
C ILE A 69 5.93 -4.72 -5.99
N SER A 70 6.32 -3.77 -6.84
CA SER A 70 7.72 -3.36 -6.96
C SER A 70 8.18 -2.49 -5.78
N ARG A 71 9.49 -2.44 -5.56
CA ARG A 71 10.12 -1.45 -4.66
C ARG A 71 9.77 -0.03 -5.09
N ALA A 72 9.70 0.25 -6.40
CA ALA A 72 9.27 1.54 -6.92
C ALA A 72 7.87 1.92 -6.44
N CYS A 73 6.91 1.00 -6.45
CA CYS A 73 5.56 1.20 -5.92
C CYS A 73 5.60 1.42 -4.40
N SER A 74 6.35 0.60 -3.66
CA SER A 74 6.43 0.72 -2.21
C SER A 74 6.98 2.07 -1.77
N HIS A 75 7.95 2.66 -2.50
CA HIS A 75 8.46 4.00 -2.23
C HIS A 75 7.41 5.11 -2.39
N GLN A 76 6.37 4.89 -3.21
CA GLN A 76 5.26 5.82 -3.34
C GLN A 76 4.23 5.62 -2.21
N ILE A 77 3.99 4.37 -1.79
CA ILE A 77 3.03 4.03 -0.73
C ILE A 77 3.47 4.64 0.61
N VAL A 78 4.73 4.47 1.01
CA VAL A 78 5.27 4.94 2.30
C VAL A 78 5.33 6.48 2.44
N ARG A 79 5.05 7.21 1.38
CA ARG A 79 4.90 8.67 1.43
C ARG A 79 3.56 9.12 2.00
N HIS A 80 2.56 8.24 2.06
CA HIS A 80 1.30 8.48 2.75
C HIS A 80 1.51 8.29 4.24
N ARG A 81 1.72 9.42 4.96
CA ARG A 81 1.88 9.45 6.42
C ARG A 81 0.53 9.20 7.10
N ILE A 82 0.52 9.05 8.42
CA ILE A 82 -0.65 8.65 9.21
C ILE A 82 -1.10 7.23 8.79
N ALA A 83 -0.11 6.36 8.71
CA ALA A 83 -0.27 4.95 8.40
C ALA A 83 0.87 4.15 9.02
N SER A 84 0.66 2.85 9.19
CA SER A 84 1.68 1.91 9.69
C SER A 84 2.07 0.95 8.59
N PHE A 85 3.36 0.67 8.47
CA PHE A 85 3.93 -0.19 7.43
C PHE A 85 4.83 -1.24 8.06
N SER A 86 4.64 -2.50 7.67
CA SER A 86 5.58 -3.59 7.88
C SER A 86 5.92 -4.18 6.53
N GLN A 87 7.15 -3.99 6.07
CA GLN A 87 7.61 -4.40 4.75
C GLN A 87 8.68 -5.47 4.86
N GLN A 88 8.66 -6.45 3.94
CA GLN A 88 9.68 -7.49 3.86
C GLN A 88 11.08 -6.86 3.76
N SER A 89 11.95 -7.27 4.68
CA SER A 89 13.30 -6.73 4.77
C SER A 89 14.27 -7.47 3.85
N GLN A 90 14.94 -6.73 2.99
CA GLN A 90 16.06 -7.23 2.20
C GLN A 90 17.39 -7.33 3.00
N ARG A 91 17.38 -6.97 4.28
CA ARG A 91 18.55 -7.08 5.19
C ARG A 91 18.60 -8.42 5.91
N TYR A 92 17.47 -9.12 6.02
CA TYR A 92 17.35 -10.35 6.81
C TYR A 92 16.94 -11.55 5.96
N VAL A 93 16.41 -11.33 4.78
CA VAL A 93 15.97 -12.38 3.86
C VAL A 93 16.95 -12.40 2.70
N LYS A 94 17.76 -13.49 2.61
CA LYS A 94 18.56 -13.77 1.42
C LYS A 94 17.61 -14.14 0.29
N LEU A 95 17.69 -13.44 -0.83
CA LEU A 95 16.91 -13.74 -2.02
C LEU A 95 17.77 -14.61 -2.92
N GLU A 96 17.54 -15.93 -2.89
CA GLU A 96 18.23 -16.89 -3.77
C GLU A 96 17.93 -16.59 -5.25
N GLN A 97 16.70 -16.19 -5.53
CA GLN A 97 16.30 -15.55 -6.78
C GLN A 97 15.26 -14.50 -6.45
N PHE A 98 15.51 -13.24 -6.77
CA PHE A 98 14.51 -12.21 -6.55
C PHE A 98 13.45 -12.23 -7.65
N GLU A 99 12.20 -12.10 -7.25
CA GLU A 99 11.10 -11.84 -8.17
C GLU A 99 11.08 -10.35 -8.55
N TYR A 100 10.53 -10.01 -9.72
CA TYR A 100 10.46 -8.64 -10.21
C TYR A 100 9.16 -8.36 -10.96
N ILE A 101 8.78 -7.12 -10.97
CA ILE A 101 7.57 -6.65 -11.64
C ILE A 101 7.96 -6.06 -12.99
N ILE A 102 7.43 -6.63 -14.08
CA ILE A 102 7.63 -6.10 -15.42
C ILE A 102 6.56 -5.04 -15.70
N PRO A 103 6.95 -3.78 -16.00
CA PRO A 103 6.00 -2.75 -16.37
C PRO A 103 5.22 -3.12 -17.64
N PRO A 104 3.90 -2.85 -17.72
CA PRO A 104 3.06 -3.25 -18.85
C PRO A 104 3.57 -2.77 -20.22
N GLU A 105 4.17 -1.58 -20.28
CA GLU A 105 4.70 -1.05 -21.54
C GLU A 105 5.98 -1.79 -22.00
N ILE A 106 6.77 -2.29 -21.06
CA ILE A 106 7.92 -3.17 -21.36
C ILE A 106 7.42 -4.55 -21.80
N GLU A 107 6.40 -5.08 -21.11
CA GLU A 107 5.81 -6.40 -21.42
C GLU A 107 5.27 -6.49 -22.85
N LYS A 108 4.71 -5.41 -23.40
CA LYS A 108 4.13 -5.36 -24.75
C LYS A 108 5.16 -5.41 -25.87
N ILE A 109 6.41 -5.07 -25.62
CA ILE A 109 7.46 -4.95 -26.63
C ILE A 109 8.51 -6.03 -26.39
N GLU A 110 8.55 -7.06 -27.21
CA GLU A 110 9.40 -8.26 -27.00
C GLU A 110 10.88 -7.89 -26.77
N LYS A 111 11.46 -7.03 -27.62
CA LYS A 111 12.85 -6.58 -27.45
C LYS A 111 13.10 -5.82 -26.13
N ALA A 112 12.13 -5.05 -25.66
CA ALA A 112 12.24 -4.36 -24.37
C ALA A 112 12.13 -5.35 -23.21
N LYS A 113 11.24 -6.33 -23.32
CA LYS A 113 11.07 -7.42 -22.36
C LYS A 113 12.32 -8.27 -22.22
N GLU A 114 12.91 -8.69 -23.34
CA GLU A 114 14.18 -9.45 -23.36
C GLU A 114 15.30 -8.67 -22.69
N LEU A 115 15.46 -7.39 -23.03
CA LEU A 115 16.48 -6.54 -22.43
C LEU A 115 16.27 -6.40 -20.92
N PHE A 116 15.01 -6.18 -20.49
CA PHE A 116 14.64 -6.07 -19.09
C PHE A 116 14.97 -7.36 -18.31
N ILE A 117 14.54 -8.53 -18.81
CA ILE A 117 14.80 -9.83 -18.18
C ILE A 117 16.31 -10.10 -18.08
N ASN A 118 17.08 -9.80 -19.13
CA ASN A 118 18.53 -9.95 -19.12
C ASN A 118 19.21 -9.03 -18.11
N SER A 119 18.68 -7.82 -17.89
CA SER A 119 19.15 -6.92 -16.84
C SER A 119 18.91 -7.50 -15.45
N MET A 120 17.70 -8.01 -15.19
CA MET A 120 17.36 -8.64 -13.90
C MET A 120 18.26 -9.85 -13.57
N LYS A 121 18.59 -10.66 -14.58
CA LYS A 121 19.53 -11.78 -14.41
C LYS A 121 20.93 -11.31 -14.02
N LYS A 122 21.43 -10.26 -14.69
CA LYS A 122 22.76 -9.67 -14.36
C LYS A 122 22.77 -9.08 -12.95
N ASP A 123 21.69 -8.44 -12.53
CA ASP A 123 21.58 -7.89 -11.18
C ASP A 123 21.57 -9.00 -10.12
N GLN A 124 20.94 -10.15 -10.40
CA GLN A 124 21.00 -11.34 -9.55
C GLN A 124 22.42 -11.91 -9.47
N GLU A 125 23.10 -12.08 -10.60
CA GLU A 125 24.50 -12.54 -10.64
C GLU A 125 25.43 -11.61 -9.87
N ALA A 126 25.24 -10.30 -10.00
CA ALA A 126 26.02 -9.31 -9.27
C ALA A 126 25.77 -9.40 -7.76
N TYR A 127 24.50 -9.58 -7.36
CA TYR A 127 24.14 -9.77 -5.95
C TYR A 127 24.80 -11.02 -5.36
N ASP A 128 24.70 -12.16 -6.03
CA ASP A 128 25.24 -13.43 -5.53
C ASP A 128 26.77 -13.35 -5.37
N ASN A 129 27.47 -12.80 -6.36
CA ASN A 129 28.91 -12.58 -6.31
C ASN A 129 29.33 -11.63 -5.17
N LEU A 130 28.59 -10.53 -4.98
CA LEU A 130 28.85 -9.60 -3.87
C LEU A 130 28.61 -10.25 -2.52
N VAL A 131 27.56 -11.04 -2.36
CA VAL A 131 27.28 -11.76 -1.12
C VAL A 131 28.45 -12.70 -0.77
N GLU A 132 28.97 -13.46 -1.75
CA GLU A 132 30.08 -14.39 -1.56
C GLU A 132 31.37 -13.65 -1.13
N ILE A 133 31.78 -12.65 -1.91
CA ILE A 133 32.99 -11.86 -1.63
C ILE A 133 32.94 -11.18 -0.26
N LEU A 134 31.80 -10.52 0.04
CA LEU A 134 31.62 -9.81 1.31
C LEU A 134 31.51 -10.78 2.49
N PHE A 135 30.87 -11.92 2.30
CA PHE A 135 30.80 -12.96 3.33
C PHE A 135 32.18 -13.46 3.72
N GLU A 136 33.01 -13.85 2.75
CA GLU A 136 34.38 -14.34 3.01
C GLU A 136 35.23 -13.31 3.77
N ASN A 137 35.17 -12.05 3.32
CA ASN A 137 35.92 -10.97 3.98
C ASN A 137 35.48 -10.78 5.44
N HIS A 138 34.18 -10.61 5.66
CA HIS A 138 33.62 -10.41 6.99
C HIS A 138 33.83 -11.62 7.91
N TYR A 139 33.69 -12.84 7.38
CA TYR A 139 33.93 -14.05 8.15
C TYR A 139 35.38 -14.13 8.65
N ASN A 140 36.34 -13.89 7.75
CA ASN A 140 37.77 -13.92 8.10
C ASN A 140 38.13 -12.84 9.13
N GLU A 141 37.58 -11.64 9.03
CA GLU A 141 37.76 -10.57 10.03
C GLU A 141 37.23 -10.99 11.40
N LEU A 142 36.00 -11.52 11.45
CA LEU A 142 35.34 -11.93 12.69
C LEU A 142 36.05 -13.11 13.38
N ILE A 143 36.62 -14.04 12.62
CA ILE A 143 37.45 -15.12 13.18
C ILE A 143 38.75 -14.57 13.75
N LYS A 144 39.45 -13.65 13.05
CA LYS A 144 40.63 -12.97 13.56
C LYS A 144 40.35 -12.22 14.86
N ASP A 145 39.17 -11.64 15.00
CA ASP A 145 38.68 -10.94 16.20
C ASP A 145 38.30 -11.90 17.35
N GLY A 146 38.53 -13.21 17.19
CA GLY A 146 38.29 -14.23 18.23
C GLY A 146 36.83 -14.67 18.39
N LYS A 147 35.94 -14.37 17.42
CA LYS A 147 34.57 -14.89 17.47
C LYS A 147 34.51 -16.37 17.13
N ASN A 148 33.61 -17.09 17.78
CA ASN A 148 33.36 -18.49 17.42
C ASN A 148 32.73 -18.58 16.01
N GLU A 149 33.01 -19.68 15.31
CA GLU A 149 32.64 -19.89 13.91
C GLU A 149 31.16 -19.69 13.64
N LYS A 150 30.27 -20.22 14.50
CA LYS A 150 28.81 -20.11 14.33
C LYS A 150 28.33 -18.65 14.41
N ALA A 151 28.85 -17.89 15.34
CA ALA A 151 28.54 -16.47 15.49
C ALA A 151 29.14 -15.64 14.35
N ALA A 152 30.39 -15.92 13.95
CA ALA A 152 31.07 -15.28 12.85
C ALA A 152 30.31 -15.48 11.53
N LYS A 153 29.91 -16.73 11.20
CA LYS A 153 29.15 -17.07 10.00
C LYS A 153 27.84 -16.28 9.93
N ARG A 154 27.02 -16.32 11.00
CA ARG A 154 25.73 -15.63 11.03
C ARG A 154 25.88 -14.11 10.89
N GLN A 155 26.91 -13.53 11.50
CA GLN A 155 27.14 -12.09 11.44
C GLN A 155 27.70 -11.66 10.08
N ALA A 156 28.61 -12.45 9.49
CA ALA A 156 29.16 -12.20 8.17
C ALA A 156 28.08 -12.27 7.10
N GLU A 157 27.23 -13.30 7.12
CA GLU A 157 26.11 -13.44 6.19
C GLU A 157 25.16 -12.23 6.26
N LYS A 158 24.77 -11.79 7.46
CA LYS A 158 23.92 -10.62 7.63
C LYS A 158 24.56 -9.36 7.05
N LYS A 159 25.85 -9.10 7.31
CA LYS A 159 26.56 -7.93 6.78
C LYS A 159 26.68 -7.99 5.26
N ALA A 160 27.02 -9.15 4.70
CA ALA A 160 27.15 -9.33 3.27
C ALA A 160 25.82 -9.05 2.52
N ILE A 161 24.70 -9.60 3.00
CA ILE A 161 23.36 -9.36 2.45
C ILE A 161 22.99 -7.87 2.56
N GLU A 162 23.31 -7.23 3.69
CA GLU A 162 22.95 -5.82 3.94
C GLU A 162 23.58 -4.87 2.91
N ASP A 163 24.77 -5.17 2.44
CA ASP A 163 25.49 -4.34 1.46
C ASP A 163 25.23 -4.81 0.02
N ALA A 164 25.23 -6.12 -0.24
CA ALA A 164 24.98 -6.66 -1.58
C ALA A 164 23.62 -6.25 -2.18
N ARG A 165 22.58 -6.09 -1.35
CA ARG A 165 21.23 -5.68 -1.79
C ARG A 165 21.17 -4.33 -2.53
N TYR A 166 22.22 -3.51 -2.48
CA TYR A 166 22.26 -2.22 -3.17
C TYR A 166 22.24 -2.36 -4.70
N VAL A 167 22.56 -3.55 -5.24
CA VAL A 167 22.44 -3.81 -6.68
C VAL A 167 21.02 -4.22 -7.10
N PHE A 168 20.09 -4.43 -6.17
CA PHE A 168 18.73 -4.78 -6.54
C PHE A 168 17.99 -3.63 -7.23
N PRO A 169 17.31 -3.92 -8.36
CA PRO A 169 16.60 -2.92 -9.14
C PRO A 169 15.32 -2.46 -8.43
N ASN A 170 14.82 -1.30 -8.82
CA ASN A 170 13.51 -0.80 -8.38
C ASN A 170 12.34 -1.74 -8.74
N ALA A 171 12.53 -2.59 -9.72
CA ALA A 171 11.58 -3.61 -10.16
C ALA A 171 11.48 -4.79 -9.19
N CYS A 172 12.46 -4.98 -8.29
CA CYS A 172 12.45 -6.07 -7.31
C CYS A 172 11.12 -6.10 -6.54
N GLU A 173 10.50 -7.29 -6.48
CA GLU A 173 9.22 -7.51 -5.79
C GLU A 173 9.37 -7.32 -4.30
N THR A 174 8.30 -6.88 -3.65
CA THR A 174 8.21 -6.76 -2.21
C THR A 174 6.79 -7.03 -1.71
N LYS A 175 6.70 -7.31 -0.42
CA LYS A 175 5.45 -7.59 0.31
C LYS A 175 5.36 -6.68 1.52
N MET A 176 4.13 -6.26 1.85
CA MET A 176 3.92 -5.44 3.04
C MET A 176 2.57 -5.68 3.69
N VAL A 177 2.52 -5.38 4.99
CA VAL A 177 1.29 -5.11 5.72
C VAL A 177 1.18 -3.60 5.89
N PHE A 178 0.01 -3.06 5.58
CA PHE A 178 -0.28 -1.64 5.54
C PHE A 178 -1.56 -1.35 6.32
N THR A 179 -1.47 -0.59 7.40
CA THR A 179 -2.62 -0.16 8.22
C THR A 179 -2.83 1.33 8.09
N ILE A 180 -4.06 1.73 7.83
CA ILE A 180 -4.43 3.12 7.57
C ILE A 180 -5.88 3.37 8.01
N ASN A 181 -6.20 4.56 8.53
CA ASN A 181 -7.57 4.93 8.87
C ASN A 181 -8.37 5.40 7.65
N ALA A 182 -9.72 5.45 7.79
CA ALA A 182 -10.60 5.81 6.68
C ALA A 182 -10.31 7.21 6.12
N ARG A 183 -10.02 8.21 6.96
CA ARG A 183 -9.70 9.57 6.49
C ARG A 183 -8.49 9.59 5.57
N SER A 184 -7.43 8.90 5.98
CA SER A 184 -6.20 8.80 5.19
C SER A 184 -6.41 7.94 3.94
N LEU A 185 -7.30 6.92 3.98
CA LEU A 185 -7.71 6.15 2.80
C LEU A 185 -8.43 7.01 1.77
N PHE A 186 -9.33 7.91 2.17
CA PHE A 186 -9.95 8.84 1.23
C PHE A 186 -8.91 9.66 0.49
N ASN A 187 -7.95 10.24 1.21
CA ASN A 187 -6.84 10.97 0.60
C ASN A 187 -5.98 10.09 -0.33
N PHE A 188 -5.70 8.85 0.10
CA PHE A 188 -4.97 7.88 -0.73
C PHE A 188 -5.70 7.59 -2.04
N PHE A 189 -7.00 7.25 -1.98
CA PHE A 189 -7.79 6.94 -3.16
C PHE A 189 -7.96 8.15 -4.10
N GLU A 190 -8.16 9.33 -3.53
CA GLU A 190 -8.29 10.56 -4.29
C GLU A 190 -7.08 10.83 -5.18
N HIS A 191 -5.89 10.59 -4.65
CA HIS A 191 -4.64 10.82 -5.37
C HIS A 191 -4.19 9.60 -6.20
N ARG A 192 -4.41 8.37 -5.72
CA ARG A 192 -3.83 7.18 -6.33
C ARG A 192 -4.77 6.43 -7.27
N CYS A 193 -6.08 6.61 -7.14
CA CYS A 193 -7.03 6.12 -8.16
C CYS A 193 -7.08 7.01 -9.42
N CYS A 194 -6.44 8.17 -9.42
CA CYS A 194 -6.39 9.07 -10.57
C CYS A 194 -5.63 8.45 -11.75
N GLU A 195 -6.13 8.65 -12.98
CA GLU A 195 -5.46 8.12 -14.20
C GLU A 195 -4.06 8.74 -14.41
N ARG A 196 -3.76 9.88 -13.77
CA ARG A 196 -2.41 10.48 -13.73
C ARG A 196 -1.45 9.81 -12.76
N ALA A 197 -1.95 8.97 -11.85
CA ALA A 197 -1.08 8.18 -10.98
C ALA A 197 -0.33 7.11 -11.79
N GLN A 198 0.87 6.75 -11.34
CA GLN A 198 1.64 5.67 -11.96
C GLN A 198 0.81 4.37 -11.93
N TRP A 199 0.87 3.59 -13.00
CA TRP A 199 -0.01 2.44 -13.25
C TRP A 199 -0.09 1.44 -12.08
N GLU A 200 1.05 1.16 -11.42
CA GLU A 200 1.12 0.12 -10.39
C GLU A 200 0.42 0.55 -9.10
N ILE A 201 0.73 1.75 -8.59
CA ILE A 201 0.07 2.28 -7.39
C ILE A 201 -1.41 2.61 -7.67
N ARG A 202 -1.77 2.94 -8.91
CA ARG A 202 -3.16 3.13 -9.31
C ARG A 202 -3.93 1.81 -9.25
N ASN A 203 -3.39 0.74 -9.80
CA ASN A 203 -3.99 -0.58 -9.72
C ASN A 203 -4.13 -1.05 -8.27
N LEU A 204 -3.08 -0.86 -7.47
CA LEU A 204 -3.12 -1.14 -6.03
C LEU A 204 -4.26 -0.38 -5.34
N ALA A 205 -4.38 0.92 -5.59
CA ALA A 205 -5.43 1.75 -4.97
C ALA A 205 -6.84 1.28 -5.37
N VAL A 206 -7.05 0.88 -6.61
CA VAL A 206 -8.34 0.35 -7.08
C VAL A 206 -8.67 -0.98 -6.39
N GLU A 207 -7.70 -1.89 -6.27
CA GLU A 207 -7.91 -3.17 -5.57
C GLU A 207 -8.20 -2.95 -4.06
N MET A 208 -7.47 -2.04 -3.42
CA MET A 208 -7.75 -1.67 -2.02
C MET A 208 -9.16 -1.09 -1.85
N LEU A 209 -9.58 -0.23 -2.79
CA LEU A 209 -10.94 0.35 -2.76
C LEU A 209 -12.03 -0.74 -2.89
N ARG A 210 -11.83 -1.73 -3.77
CA ARG A 210 -12.74 -2.89 -3.88
C ARG A 210 -12.87 -3.64 -2.57
N GLU A 211 -11.76 -3.84 -1.88
CA GLU A 211 -11.77 -4.56 -0.60
C GLU A 211 -12.52 -3.79 0.50
N VAL A 212 -12.30 -2.48 0.64
CA VAL A 212 -12.98 -1.71 1.69
C VAL A 212 -14.47 -1.49 1.40
N LYS A 213 -14.87 -1.43 0.13
CA LYS A 213 -16.30 -1.38 -0.25
C LYS A 213 -17.10 -2.61 0.20
N LYS A 214 -16.46 -3.77 0.36
CA LYS A 214 -17.12 -4.99 0.86
C LYS A 214 -17.53 -4.88 2.33
N VAL A 215 -16.79 -4.11 3.14
CA VAL A 215 -16.98 -4.01 4.60
C VAL A 215 -17.50 -2.66 5.07
N ALA A 216 -17.43 -1.63 4.21
CA ALA A 216 -17.92 -0.29 4.48
C ALA A 216 -18.52 0.33 3.18
N PRO A 217 -19.60 -0.26 2.65
CA PRO A 217 -20.17 0.12 1.35
C PRO A 217 -20.74 1.55 1.34
N ILE A 218 -21.34 2.01 2.43
CA ILE A 218 -21.91 3.37 2.53
C ILE A 218 -20.78 4.40 2.52
N LEU A 219 -19.76 4.17 3.35
CA LEU A 219 -18.62 5.06 3.54
C LEU A 219 -17.86 5.28 2.22
N PHE A 220 -17.58 4.20 1.48
CA PHE A 220 -16.78 4.24 0.26
C PHE A 220 -17.60 4.26 -1.05
N LYS A 221 -18.94 4.44 -0.98
CA LYS A 221 -19.85 4.42 -2.13
C LYS A 221 -19.42 5.34 -3.27
N LYS A 222 -19.06 6.57 -2.92
CA LYS A 222 -18.66 7.61 -3.88
C LYS A 222 -17.15 7.87 -3.89
N THR A 223 -16.34 6.91 -3.45
CA THR A 223 -14.88 7.09 -3.33
C THR A 223 -14.18 6.75 -4.63
N GLY A 224 -13.17 7.53 -4.96
CA GLY A 224 -12.33 7.39 -6.14
C GLY A 224 -11.42 8.60 -6.30
N PRO A 225 -10.88 8.88 -7.49
CA PRO A 225 -10.14 10.12 -7.75
C PRO A 225 -11.03 11.34 -7.56
N SER A 226 -10.43 12.50 -7.27
CA SER A 226 -11.14 13.76 -6.97
C SER A 226 -12.25 14.09 -7.97
N CYS A 227 -12.07 13.74 -9.25
CA CYS A 227 -13.03 14.03 -10.32
C CYS A 227 -14.30 13.16 -10.28
N VAL A 228 -14.38 12.16 -9.41
CA VAL A 228 -15.62 11.34 -9.24
C VAL A 228 -16.75 12.20 -8.67
N ASN A 229 -16.43 13.03 -7.67
CA ASN A 229 -17.42 13.84 -6.94
C ASN A 229 -17.35 15.34 -7.25
N GLY A 230 -16.40 15.77 -8.09
CA GLY A 230 -16.19 17.20 -8.37
C GLY A 230 -15.55 17.44 -9.72
N SER A 231 -15.02 18.64 -9.91
CA SER A 231 -14.17 18.98 -11.06
C SER A 231 -12.81 18.32 -10.93
N CYS A 232 -12.11 18.12 -12.06
CA CYS A 232 -10.73 17.67 -12.05
C CYS A 232 -9.82 18.76 -11.47
N PRO A 233 -9.05 18.48 -10.39
CA PRO A 233 -8.16 19.49 -9.81
C PRO A 233 -6.86 19.71 -10.61
N GLU A 234 -6.56 18.83 -11.57
CA GLU A 234 -5.31 18.84 -12.35
C GLU A 234 -5.23 19.98 -13.41
N GLY A 235 -6.30 20.73 -13.61
CA GLY A 235 -6.34 21.86 -14.56
C GLY A 235 -5.88 21.43 -15.96
N THR A 236 -4.83 22.07 -16.49
CA THR A 236 -4.23 21.74 -17.79
C THR A 236 -3.56 20.36 -17.83
N MET A 237 -3.26 19.77 -16.68
CA MET A 237 -2.66 18.44 -16.55
C MET A 237 -3.70 17.31 -16.47
N THR A 238 -4.97 17.60 -16.74
CA THR A 238 -6.04 16.59 -16.73
C THR A 238 -5.76 15.43 -17.70
N CYS A 239 -6.28 14.22 -17.36
CA CYS A 239 -6.25 13.07 -18.30
C CYS A 239 -7.25 13.23 -19.47
N GLY A 240 -8.23 14.12 -19.34
CA GLY A 240 -9.29 14.31 -20.35
C GLY A 240 -10.49 13.36 -20.24
N ASP A 241 -10.40 12.29 -19.46
CA ASP A 241 -11.35 11.16 -19.49
C ASP A 241 -12.34 11.15 -18.32
N ILE A 242 -12.73 12.31 -17.80
CA ILE A 242 -13.56 12.44 -16.59
C ILE A 242 -14.86 11.62 -16.64
N VAL A 243 -15.50 11.49 -17.82
CA VAL A 243 -16.74 10.73 -17.98
C VAL A 243 -16.48 9.24 -17.76
N GLN A 244 -15.50 8.68 -18.45
CA GLN A 244 -15.13 7.27 -18.34
C GLN A 244 -14.66 6.92 -16.92
N VAL A 245 -13.89 7.81 -16.29
CA VAL A 245 -13.46 7.64 -14.90
C VAL A 245 -14.65 7.55 -13.96
N ARG A 246 -15.63 8.44 -14.09
CA ARG A 246 -16.85 8.41 -13.26
C ARG A 246 -17.65 7.13 -13.45
N GLU A 247 -17.82 6.66 -14.67
CA GLU A 247 -18.51 5.40 -14.98
C GLU A 247 -17.78 4.21 -14.35
N LYS A 248 -16.46 4.14 -14.51
CA LYS A 248 -15.60 3.11 -13.90
C LYS A 248 -15.77 3.03 -12.38
N PHE A 249 -15.72 4.16 -11.67
CA PHE A 249 -15.81 4.18 -10.21
C PHE A 249 -17.25 4.06 -9.68
N LYS A 250 -18.27 4.35 -10.50
CA LYS A 250 -19.66 4.07 -10.18
C LYS A 250 -19.98 2.57 -10.27
N ALA A 251 -19.33 1.86 -11.17
CA ALA A 251 -19.50 0.42 -11.37
C ALA A 251 -18.63 -0.44 -10.40
N LEU A 252 -17.71 0.14 -9.71
CA LEU A 252 -16.81 -0.50 -8.76
C LEU A 252 -17.50 -0.71 -7.43
#